data_b07b326f115d3ea98337645ed47ac83e
#
_entry.id   b07b326f115d3ea98337645ed47ac83e
#
_cell.length_a   1.000
_cell.length_b   1.000
_cell.length_c   1.000
_cell.angle_alpha   90.00
_cell.angle_beta   90.00
_cell.angle_gamma   90.00
#
_symmetry.space_group_name_H-M   'P 1'
#
loop_
_entity.id
_entity.type
_entity.pdbx_description
1 polymer ?
#
loop_
_entity_poly.entity_id
_entity_poly.type
_entity_poly.pdbx_seq_one_letter_code
_entity_poly.pdbx_strand_id
1 'polypeptide(L)'
;MGWGLWAYQKIGSDRLMATYVLIHGSEHSSWYWHLVTPRLESLGHEVVAVDLPCDDDSAGLAEDADTVVEAAGDRRGVVLVAHSLGAYTAPLVSERLRASLMVLVAPMVPKPGETANQWWANTGFEFPDPFDPAEVFAHDLPVELAATVRAHLRHQSSTPLDQPWPLASWPPSVPTRAVICREDRFFRAGFLRRVVHERLGTVPYEMDSGHLPALAHPAELVACLEQLRSGGQQAGGAGIVPSAEDAHDHL
;
A
#
# COMPACT_ATOMS: atom_id res chain seq x y z
N MET A 1 40.13 25.22 10.78
CA MET A 1 39.59 23.91 11.16
C MET A 1 38.07 23.99 11.20
N GLY A 2 37.36 23.79 10.11
CA GLY A 2 35.88 23.98 10.04
C GLY A 2 35.20 23.23 8.91
N TRP A 3 35.91 22.38 8.18
CA TRP A 3 35.36 21.72 6.98
C TRP A 3 34.79 20.30 7.24
N GLY A 4 35.06 19.72 8.39
CA GLY A 4 34.68 18.33 8.69
C GLY A 4 33.23 18.13 9.12
N LEU A 5 32.61 19.09 9.79
CA LEU A 5 31.28 18.97 10.34
C LEU A 5 30.15 19.15 9.28
N TRP A 6 30.39 20.02 8.28
CA TRP A 6 29.44 20.26 7.19
C TRP A 6 29.32 19.08 6.22
N ALA A 7 30.43 18.40 5.94
CA ALA A 7 30.45 17.23 5.08
C ALA A 7 29.76 16.02 5.77
N TYR A 8 29.94 15.89 7.10
CA TYR A 8 29.30 14.78 7.85
C TYR A 8 27.79 14.95 8.00
N GLN A 9 27.32 16.20 8.16
CA GLN A 9 25.88 16.49 8.20
C GLN A 9 25.21 16.24 6.84
N LYS A 10 25.86 16.57 5.73
CA LYS A 10 25.30 16.38 4.38
C LYS A 10 25.25 14.91 3.97
N ILE A 11 26.24 14.09 4.35
CA ILE A 11 26.27 12.65 4.08
C ILE A 11 25.21 11.91 4.94
N GLY A 12 24.92 12.39 6.14
CA GLY A 12 23.88 11.83 7.02
C GLY A 12 22.46 12.15 6.55
N SER A 13 22.22 13.34 5.98
CA SER A 13 20.91 13.75 5.49
C SER A 13 20.53 13.06 4.17
N ASP A 14 21.48 12.87 3.25
CA ASP A 14 21.23 12.20 1.96
C ASP A 14 20.87 10.71 2.10
N ARG A 15 21.25 10.06 3.22
CA ARG A 15 20.84 8.67 3.51
C ARG A 15 19.43 8.55 4.09
N LEU A 16 18.87 9.63 4.57
CA LEU A 16 17.54 9.65 5.21
C LEU A 16 16.43 10.07 4.25
N MET A 17 16.74 10.84 3.20
CA MET A 17 15.76 11.29 2.21
C MET A 17 15.39 10.18 1.24
N ALA A 18 14.11 10.05 0.97
CA ALA A 18 13.54 9.15 -0.03
C ALA A 18 12.56 9.92 -0.90
N THR A 19 12.24 9.37 -2.08
CA THR A 19 11.10 9.80 -2.87
C THR A 19 9.97 8.79 -2.70
N TYR A 20 8.90 9.21 -2.06
CA TYR A 20 7.68 8.41 -1.96
C TYR A 20 6.82 8.62 -3.19
N VAL A 21 6.55 7.54 -3.93
CA VAL A 21 5.61 7.53 -5.06
C VAL A 21 4.36 6.80 -4.58
N LEU A 22 3.25 7.54 -4.46
CA LEU A 22 2.01 7.11 -3.84
C LEU A 22 0.95 6.81 -4.92
N ILE A 23 0.50 5.57 -4.98
CA ILE A 23 -0.43 5.04 -5.98
C ILE A 23 -1.75 4.72 -5.29
N HIS A 24 -2.82 5.36 -5.69
CA HIS A 24 -4.14 5.17 -5.11
C HIS A 24 -4.82 3.86 -5.56
N GLY A 25 -5.89 3.49 -4.88
CA GLY A 25 -6.77 2.37 -5.25
C GLY A 25 -7.88 2.76 -6.21
N SER A 26 -8.82 1.83 -6.44
CA SER A 26 -9.99 2.05 -7.28
C SER A 26 -10.80 3.27 -6.86
N GLU A 27 -11.36 3.99 -7.84
CA GLU A 27 -12.26 5.14 -7.67
C GLU A 27 -11.64 6.35 -6.95
N HIS A 28 -10.35 6.31 -6.63
CA HIS A 28 -9.65 7.41 -5.96
C HIS A 28 -8.82 8.25 -6.94
N SER A 29 -8.08 9.20 -6.37
CA SER A 29 -7.11 10.08 -7.02
C SER A 29 -5.94 10.33 -6.07
N SER A 30 -4.97 11.16 -6.48
CA SER A 30 -3.89 11.65 -5.60
C SER A 30 -4.42 12.29 -4.31
N TRP A 31 -5.65 12.80 -4.33
CA TRP A 31 -6.32 13.36 -3.16
C TRP A 31 -6.40 12.35 -1.98
N TYR A 32 -6.50 11.05 -2.25
CA TYR A 32 -6.46 10.02 -1.20
C TYR A 32 -5.26 10.18 -0.26
N TRP A 33 -4.16 10.70 -0.75
CA TRP A 33 -2.91 10.86 -0.03
C TRP A 33 -2.72 12.25 0.61
N HIS A 34 -3.72 13.16 0.51
CA HIS A 34 -3.55 14.56 0.90
C HIS A 34 -3.19 14.79 2.38
N LEU A 35 -3.52 13.85 3.26
CA LEU A 35 -3.13 13.89 4.68
C LEU A 35 -1.77 13.22 4.96
N VAL A 36 -1.32 12.33 4.08
CA VAL A 36 -0.02 11.64 4.18
C VAL A 36 1.10 12.47 3.59
N THR A 37 0.87 13.06 2.42
CA THR A 37 1.87 13.87 1.68
C THR A 37 2.56 14.92 2.55
N PRO A 38 1.88 15.86 3.21
CA PRO A 38 2.55 16.89 4.01
C PRO A 38 3.28 16.33 5.21
N ARG A 39 2.90 15.16 5.70
CA ARG A 39 3.59 14.50 6.81
C ARG A 39 4.92 13.90 6.37
N LEU A 40 4.98 13.23 5.23
CA LEU A 40 6.22 12.71 4.65
C LEU A 40 7.16 13.86 4.26
N GLU A 41 6.63 14.93 3.67
CA GLU A 41 7.40 16.14 3.34
C GLU A 41 7.99 16.81 4.59
N SER A 42 7.26 16.84 5.70
CA SER A 42 7.75 17.37 6.98
C SER A 42 8.92 16.58 7.56
N LEU A 43 9.06 15.31 7.15
CA LEU A 43 10.20 14.44 7.49
C LEU A 43 11.39 14.61 6.53
N GLY A 44 11.26 15.49 5.52
CA GLY A 44 12.31 15.79 4.54
C GLY A 44 12.29 14.89 3.30
N HIS A 45 11.21 14.15 3.05
CA HIS A 45 11.07 13.33 1.85
C HIS A 45 10.48 14.11 0.69
N GLU A 46 10.80 13.70 -0.54
CA GLU A 46 10.01 14.04 -1.71
C GLU A 46 8.76 13.15 -1.79
N VAL A 47 7.64 13.72 -2.23
CA VAL A 47 6.40 12.94 -2.38
C VAL A 47 5.78 13.22 -3.75
N VAL A 48 5.44 12.16 -4.45
CA VAL A 48 4.73 12.17 -5.72
C VAL A 48 3.46 11.35 -5.54
N ALA A 49 2.33 12.01 -5.31
CA ALA A 49 1.02 11.35 -5.31
C ALA A 49 0.48 11.38 -6.76
N VAL A 50 0.28 10.20 -7.33
CA VAL A 50 -0.05 10.04 -8.75
C VAL A 50 -1.55 10.00 -8.95
N ASP A 51 -2.04 10.68 -9.98
CA ASP A 51 -3.40 10.51 -10.50
C ASP A 51 -3.36 9.50 -11.65
N LEU A 52 -3.80 8.27 -11.39
CA LEU A 52 -3.98 7.28 -12.43
C LEU A 52 -5.13 7.68 -13.36
N PRO A 53 -5.09 7.32 -14.66
CA PRO A 53 -6.16 7.61 -15.61
C PRO A 53 -7.37 6.67 -15.44
N CYS A 54 -7.83 6.49 -14.19
CA CYS A 54 -8.84 5.50 -13.82
C CYS A 54 -10.22 5.75 -14.43
N ASP A 55 -10.51 6.94 -14.92
CA ASP A 55 -11.76 7.35 -15.57
C ASP A 55 -11.66 7.40 -17.12
N ASP A 56 -10.53 7.00 -17.69
CA ASP A 56 -10.33 6.86 -19.14
C ASP A 56 -10.51 5.40 -19.57
N ASP A 57 -11.58 5.13 -20.32
CA ASP A 57 -11.88 3.77 -20.81
C ASP A 57 -10.87 3.25 -21.84
N SER A 58 -10.00 4.11 -22.37
CA SER A 58 -8.90 3.70 -23.26
C SER A 58 -7.61 3.35 -22.49
N ALA A 59 -7.51 3.71 -21.22
CA ALA A 59 -6.35 3.47 -20.38
C ALA A 59 -6.45 2.12 -19.64
N GLY A 60 -5.36 1.36 -19.68
CA GLY A 60 -5.22 0.10 -18.98
C GLY A 60 -4.00 0.06 -18.07
N LEU A 61 -3.56 -1.15 -17.71
CA LEU A 61 -2.42 -1.32 -16.79
C LEU A 61 -1.11 -0.74 -17.33
N ALA A 62 -0.95 -0.67 -18.66
CA ALA A 62 0.24 -0.08 -19.29
C ALA A 62 0.24 1.45 -19.13
N GLU A 63 -0.89 2.09 -19.39
CA GLU A 63 -1.08 3.54 -19.25
C GLU A 63 -0.98 3.95 -17.78
N ASP A 64 -1.53 3.16 -16.85
CA ASP A 64 -1.32 3.34 -15.41
C ASP A 64 0.17 3.34 -15.06
N ALA A 65 0.91 2.34 -15.56
CA ALA A 65 2.34 2.22 -15.31
C ALA A 65 3.14 3.38 -15.91
N ASP A 66 2.82 3.81 -17.12
CA ASP A 66 3.48 4.93 -17.80
C ASP A 66 3.22 6.24 -17.08
N THR A 67 1.99 6.47 -16.63
CA THR A 67 1.61 7.63 -15.79
C THR A 67 2.44 7.70 -14.50
N VAL A 68 2.63 6.58 -13.81
CA VAL A 68 3.45 6.54 -12.60
C VAL A 68 4.91 6.84 -12.89
N VAL A 69 5.46 6.28 -13.98
CA VAL A 69 6.86 6.49 -14.37
C VAL A 69 7.10 7.94 -14.79
N GLU A 70 6.18 8.54 -15.54
CA GLU A 70 6.25 9.94 -15.96
C GLU A 70 6.21 10.87 -14.74
N ALA A 71 5.27 10.65 -13.82
CA ALA A 71 5.15 11.45 -12.60
C ALA A 71 6.39 11.32 -11.69
N ALA A 72 6.97 10.14 -11.58
CA ALA A 72 8.17 9.90 -10.80
C ALA A 72 9.42 10.55 -11.43
N GLY A 73 9.51 10.57 -12.78
CA GLY A 73 10.65 11.12 -13.51
C GLY A 73 11.98 10.47 -13.13
N ASP A 74 13.05 11.25 -13.09
CA ASP A 74 14.42 10.78 -12.79
C ASP A 74 14.75 10.69 -11.29
N ARG A 75 13.74 10.67 -10.43
CA ARG A 75 13.92 10.63 -8.98
C ARG A 75 14.60 9.35 -8.53
N ARG A 76 15.33 9.45 -7.41
CA ARG A 76 16.10 8.34 -6.85
C ARG A 76 15.66 8.02 -5.44
N GLY A 77 16.04 6.83 -4.95
CA GLY A 77 15.63 6.39 -3.62
C GLY A 77 14.13 6.19 -3.52
N VAL A 78 13.52 5.71 -4.61
CA VAL A 78 12.08 5.56 -4.73
C VAL A 78 11.57 4.50 -3.76
N VAL A 79 10.57 4.88 -2.98
CA VAL A 79 9.71 4.00 -2.19
C VAL A 79 8.33 4.04 -2.81
N LEU A 80 7.91 2.94 -3.41
CA LEU A 80 6.56 2.80 -3.96
C LEU A 80 5.60 2.46 -2.83
N VAL A 81 4.49 3.19 -2.75
CA VAL A 81 3.40 2.88 -1.83
C VAL A 81 2.12 2.75 -2.64
N ALA A 82 1.48 1.59 -2.60
CA ALA A 82 0.29 1.34 -3.39
C ALA A 82 -0.87 0.85 -2.50
N HIS A 83 -2.02 1.46 -2.65
CA HIS A 83 -3.23 1.12 -1.92
C HIS A 83 -4.16 0.24 -2.76
N SER A 84 -4.71 -0.82 -2.16
CA SER A 84 -5.80 -1.63 -2.71
C SER A 84 -5.53 -2.09 -4.16
N LEU A 85 -6.32 -1.69 -5.15
CA LEU A 85 -6.14 -1.98 -6.58
C LEU A 85 -4.79 -1.47 -7.13
N GLY A 86 -4.22 -0.40 -6.58
CA GLY A 86 -2.90 0.11 -6.97
C GLY A 86 -1.77 -0.93 -6.87
N ALA A 87 -2.00 -2.02 -6.14
CA ALA A 87 -1.09 -3.17 -6.10
C ALA A 87 -0.97 -3.92 -7.45
N TYR A 88 -1.87 -3.69 -8.42
CA TYR A 88 -1.71 -4.17 -9.79
C TYR A 88 -0.69 -3.34 -10.57
N THR A 89 -0.60 -2.04 -10.29
CA THR A 89 0.25 -1.09 -11.00
C THR A 89 1.68 -1.02 -10.42
N ALA A 90 1.83 -1.00 -9.10
CA ALA A 90 3.13 -0.78 -8.45
C ALA A 90 4.24 -1.76 -8.89
N PRO A 91 4.00 -3.08 -9.03
CA PRO A 91 5.03 -4.01 -9.48
C PRO A 91 5.49 -3.75 -10.92
N LEU A 92 4.60 -3.23 -11.79
CA LEU A 92 4.91 -2.95 -13.21
C LEU A 92 5.96 -1.86 -13.37
N VAL A 93 6.05 -0.96 -12.40
CA VAL A 93 6.96 0.20 -12.43
C VAL A 93 8.17 0.05 -11.51
N SER A 94 8.15 -0.96 -10.64
CA SER A 94 9.12 -1.09 -9.56
C SER A 94 10.57 -1.18 -10.04
N GLU A 95 10.84 -1.94 -11.10
CA GLU A 95 12.17 -2.07 -11.71
C GLU A 95 12.50 -0.88 -12.61
N ARG A 96 11.51 -0.33 -13.35
CA ARG A 96 11.69 0.88 -14.18
C ARG A 96 12.16 2.06 -13.35
N LEU A 97 11.61 2.23 -12.15
CA LEU A 97 11.94 3.30 -11.20
C LEU A 97 13.11 2.94 -10.28
N ARG A 98 13.66 1.72 -10.40
CA ARG A 98 14.71 1.22 -9.49
C ARG A 98 14.30 1.41 -8.02
N ALA A 99 13.06 1.07 -7.71
CA ALA A 99 12.52 1.25 -6.37
C ALA A 99 13.35 0.48 -5.34
N SER A 100 13.64 1.13 -4.24
CA SER A 100 14.39 0.54 -3.11
C SER A 100 13.49 -0.30 -2.20
N LEU A 101 12.18 -0.02 -2.24
CA LEU A 101 11.15 -0.69 -1.47
C LEU A 101 9.80 -0.51 -2.16
N MET A 102 8.95 -1.52 -2.07
CA MET A 102 7.53 -1.44 -2.41
C MET A 102 6.70 -1.81 -1.18
N VAL A 103 5.78 -0.93 -0.79
CA VAL A 103 4.84 -1.13 0.32
C VAL A 103 3.43 -1.19 -0.24
N LEU A 104 2.76 -2.29 0.01
CA LEU A 104 1.38 -2.51 -0.43
C LEU A 104 0.44 -2.38 0.77
N VAL A 105 -0.49 -1.45 0.71
CA VAL A 105 -1.43 -1.14 1.79
C VAL A 105 -2.81 -1.68 1.44
N ALA A 106 -3.36 -2.54 2.28
CA ALA A 106 -4.64 -3.23 2.05
C ALA A 106 -4.77 -3.80 0.61
N PRO A 107 -3.77 -4.59 0.11
CA PRO A 107 -3.56 -4.78 -1.31
C PRO A 107 -4.44 -5.86 -1.94
N MET A 108 -4.82 -5.63 -3.19
CA MET A 108 -5.20 -6.68 -4.12
C MET A 108 -3.93 -7.25 -4.79
N VAL A 109 -3.31 -8.26 -4.19
CA VAL A 109 -2.08 -8.84 -4.73
C VAL A 109 -2.38 -9.73 -5.95
N PRO A 110 -1.93 -9.41 -7.18
CA PRO A 110 -2.21 -10.21 -8.36
C PRO A 110 -1.35 -11.48 -8.45
N LYS A 111 -1.78 -12.41 -9.32
CA LYS A 111 -0.97 -13.50 -9.86
C LYS A 111 -0.72 -13.28 -11.36
N PRO A 112 0.34 -13.89 -11.94
CA PRO A 112 0.58 -13.84 -13.38
C PRO A 112 -0.65 -14.23 -14.19
N GLY A 113 -1.05 -13.38 -15.16
CA GLY A 113 -2.20 -13.60 -16.03
C GLY A 113 -3.57 -13.42 -15.39
N GLU A 114 -3.65 -13.05 -14.10
CA GLU A 114 -4.93 -12.83 -13.39
C GLU A 114 -5.45 -11.42 -13.64
N THR A 115 -6.72 -11.29 -14.00
CA THR A 115 -7.39 -9.99 -14.04
C THR A 115 -7.87 -9.58 -12.64
N ALA A 116 -8.06 -8.28 -12.40
CA ALA A 116 -8.63 -7.82 -11.13
C ALA A 116 -10.05 -8.37 -10.89
N ASN A 117 -10.82 -8.56 -11.97
CA ASN A 117 -12.14 -9.18 -11.87
C ASN A 117 -12.08 -10.68 -11.53
N GLN A 118 -11.06 -11.40 -11.97
CA GLN A 118 -10.84 -12.80 -11.59
C GLN A 118 -10.32 -12.95 -10.16
N TRP A 119 -9.62 -11.92 -9.65
CA TRP A 119 -9.03 -11.94 -8.32
C TRP A 119 -10.03 -12.27 -7.21
N TRP A 120 -11.26 -11.77 -7.31
CA TRP A 120 -12.33 -12.02 -6.35
C TRP A 120 -12.60 -13.51 -6.17
N ALA A 121 -12.88 -14.19 -7.27
CA ALA A 121 -13.15 -15.63 -7.25
C ALA A 121 -11.91 -16.45 -6.89
N ASN A 122 -10.74 -16.08 -7.44
CA ASN A 122 -9.48 -16.82 -7.24
C ASN A 122 -8.95 -16.72 -5.80
N THR A 123 -9.33 -15.69 -5.05
CA THR A 123 -8.98 -15.53 -3.64
C THR A 123 -10.06 -16.07 -2.70
N GLY A 124 -11.24 -16.42 -3.22
CA GLY A 124 -12.39 -16.76 -2.41
C GLY A 124 -12.87 -15.58 -1.56
N PHE A 125 -12.83 -14.36 -2.15
CA PHE A 125 -13.35 -13.19 -1.48
C PHE A 125 -14.88 -13.25 -1.39
N GLU A 126 -15.39 -12.96 -0.21
CA GLU A 126 -16.82 -12.87 0.04
C GLU A 126 -17.19 -11.41 0.28
N PHE A 127 -18.00 -10.84 -0.62
CA PHE A 127 -18.48 -9.48 -0.45
C PHE A 127 -19.32 -9.36 0.82
N PRO A 128 -19.18 -8.26 1.58
CA PRO A 128 -20.07 -8.00 2.71
C PRO A 128 -21.54 -7.98 2.27
N ASP A 129 -22.40 -8.60 3.04
CA ASP A 129 -23.86 -8.60 2.80
C ASP A 129 -24.57 -8.24 4.12
N PRO A 130 -25.33 -7.13 4.19
CA PRO A 130 -25.50 -6.12 3.12
C PRO A 130 -24.22 -5.31 2.83
N PHE A 131 -24.06 -4.88 1.58
CA PHE A 131 -22.96 -4.01 1.18
C PHE A 131 -23.37 -2.54 1.27
N ASP A 132 -22.90 -1.87 2.31
CA ASP A 132 -23.01 -0.42 2.46
C ASP A 132 -21.59 0.18 2.37
N PRO A 133 -21.25 0.95 1.31
CA PRO A 133 -19.92 1.54 1.17
C PRO A 133 -19.49 2.42 2.34
N ALA A 134 -20.40 3.13 3.00
CA ALA A 134 -20.09 3.96 4.14
C ALA A 134 -19.64 3.13 5.35
N GLU A 135 -20.36 2.04 5.62
CA GLU A 135 -20.05 1.11 6.70
C GLU A 135 -18.82 0.24 6.40
N VAL A 136 -18.57 -0.04 5.13
CA VAL A 136 -17.47 -0.94 4.73
C VAL A 136 -16.15 -0.18 4.62
N PHE A 137 -16.14 1.00 4.01
CA PHE A 137 -14.91 1.73 3.72
C PHE A 137 -14.64 2.94 4.63
N ALA A 138 -15.68 3.55 5.19
CA ALA A 138 -15.57 4.84 5.86
C ALA A 138 -16.00 4.82 7.33
N HIS A 139 -16.17 3.64 7.93
CA HIS A 139 -16.69 3.48 9.29
C HIS A 139 -15.81 4.10 10.38
N ASP A 140 -14.51 4.22 10.12
CA ASP A 140 -13.50 4.79 11.04
C ASP A 140 -13.10 6.24 10.68
N LEU A 141 -13.76 6.83 9.66
CA LEU A 141 -13.53 8.22 9.29
C LEU A 141 -14.42 9.18 10.10
N PRO A 142 -13.94 10.38 10.43
CA PRO A 142 -14.80 11.47 10.86
C PRO A 142 -15.92 11.74 9.83
N VAL A 143 -17.14 12.04 10.30
CA VAL A 143 -18.34 12.18 9.44
C VAL A 143 -18.12 13.18 8.30
N GLU A 144 -17.49 14.32 8.60
CA GLU A 144 -17.20 15.36 7.62
C GLU A 144 -16.21 14.87 6.55
N LEU A 145 -15.21 14.08 6.96
CA LEU A 145 -14.23 13.52 6.04
C LEU A 145 -14.87 12.42 5.18
N ALA A 146 -15.71 11.57 5.74
CA ALA A 146 -16.45 10.55 4.99
C ALA A 146 -17.32 11.17 3.87
N ALA A 147 -17.99 12.30 4.16
CA ALA A 147 -18.74 13.04 3.15
C ALA A 147 -17.82 13.61 2.06
N THR A 148 -16.65 14.12 2.44
CA THR A 148 -15.64 14.65 1.52
C THR A 148 -15.06 13.55 0.63
N VAL A 149 -14.77 12.36 1.18
CA VAL A 149 -14.31 11.20 0.39
C VAL A 149 -15.28 10.90 -0.74
N ARG A 150 -16.58 10.81 -0.43
CA ARG A 150 -17.61 10.53 -1.43
C ARG A 150 -17.62 11.54 -2.58
N ALA A 151 -17.37 12.81 -2.28
CA ALA A 151 -17.32 13.87 -3.28
C ALA A 151 -16.05 13.81 -4.18
N HIS A 152 -15.02 13.09 -3.75
CA HIS A 152 -13.76 12.92 -4.48
C HIS A 152 -13.63 11.57 -5.19
N LEU A 153 -14.64 10.70 -5.09
CA LEU A 153 -14.62 9.46 -5.85
C LEU A 153 -14.72 9.76 -7.35
N ARG A 154 -13.94 9.01 -8.12
CA ARG A 154 -13.89 9.07 -9.58
C ARG A 154 -14.52 7.81 -10.17
N HIS A 155 -14.91 7.89 -11.42
CA HIS A 155 -15.26 6.69 -12.18
C HIS A 155 -14.04 5.76 -12.28
N GLN A 156 -14.26 4.44 -12.12
CA GLN A 156 -13.26 3.43 -12.40
C GLN A 156 -13.62 2.71 -13.69
N SER A 157 -12.80 2.92 -14.72
CA SER A 157 -12.90 2.17 -15.97
C SER A 157 -12.73 0.67 -15.73
N SER A 158 -13.46 -0.15 -16.48
CA SER A 158 -13.29 -1.60 -16.45
C SER A 158 -12.03 -2.07 -17.17
N THR A 159 -11.43 -1.25 -18.02
CA THR A 159 -10.30 -1.64 -18.88
C THR A 159 -9.13 -2.23 -18.08
N PRO A 160 -8.55 -1.57 -17.06
CA PRO A 160 -7.48 -2.18 -16.28
C PRO A 160 -7.96 -3.38 -15.43
N LEU A 161 -9.27 -3.45 -15.10
CA LEU A 161 -9.83 -4.54 -14.30
C LEU A 161 -9.98 -5.84 -15.09
N ASP A 162 -10.16 -5.74 -16.42
CA ASP A 162 -10.34 -6.86 -17.33
C ASP A 162 -9.04 -7.32 -17.98
N GLN A 163 -7.95 -6.55 -17.82
CA GLN A 163 -6.65 -6.91 -18.37
C GLN A 163 -5.92 -7.93 -17.51
N PRO A 164 -5.35 -8.99 -18.10
CA PRO A 164 -4.48 -9.92 -17.39
C PRO A 164 -3.23 -9.21 -16.89
N TRP A 165 -2.87 -9.43 -15.61
CA TRP A 165 -1.64 -8.88 -15.05
C TRP A 165 -0.42 -9.38 -15.84
N PRO A 166 0.41 -8.49 -16.42
CA PRO A 166 1.31 -8.86 -17.50
C PRO A 166 2.63 -9.48 -17.05
N LEU A 167 3.01 -9.38 -15.76
CA LEU A 167 4.28 -9.92 -15.29
C LEU A 167 4.20 -11.45 -15.15
N ALA A 168 5.26 -12.14 -15.58
CA ALA A 168 5.38 -13.59 -15.44
C ALA A 168 5.65 -14.04 -14.00
N SER A 169 6.15 -13.14 -13.15
CA SER A 169 6.39 -13.37 -11.73
C SER A 169 6.42 -12.05 -10.97
N TRP A 170 6.31 -12.12 -9.65
CA TRP A 170 6.54 -10.96 -8.79
C TRP A 170 7.98 -10.46 -8.92
N PRO A 171 8.25 -9.13 -9.00
CA PRO A 171 9.59 -8.58 -9.16
C PRO A 171 10.51 -8.98 -8.00
N PRO A 172 11.51 -9.84 -8.20
CA PRO A 172 12.35 -10.34 -7.12
C PRO A 172 13.41 -9.34 -6.67
N SER A 173 13.73 -8.36 -7.50
CA SER A 173 14.78 -7.36 -7.27
C SER A 173 14.36 -6.25 -6.30
N VAL A 174 13.05 -6.08 -6.08
CA VAL A 174 12.51 -5.00 -5.23
C VAL A 174 11.89 -5.61 -3.96
N PRO A 175 12.45 -5.33 -2.78
CA PRO A 175 11.86 -5.77 -1.53
C PRO A 175 10.41 -5.31 -1.42
N THR A 176 9.50 -6.26 -1.17
CA THR A 176 8.08 -5.97 -1.02
C THR A 176 7.64 -6.18 0.42
N ARG A 177 6.83 -5.28 0.93
CA ARG A 177 6.16 -5.37 2.23
C ARG A 177 4.66 -5.15 2.04
N ALA A 178 3.86 -5.82 2.84
CA ALA A 178 2.42 -5.60 2.87
C ALA A 178 2.01 -5.05 4.24
N VAL A 179 1.09 -4.11 4.24
CA VAL A 179 0.43 -3.57 5.42
C VAL A 179 -1.05 -3.93 5.30
N ILE A 180 -1.60 -4.58 6.31
CA ILE A 180 -3.03 -4.87 6.39
C ILE A 180 -3.66 -4.11 7.56
N CYS A 181 -4.93 -3.80 7.42
CA CYS A 181 -5.68 -3.03 8.40
C CYS A 181 -6.56 -3.98 9.21
N ARG A 182 -6.43 -3.98 10.56
CA ARG A 182 -7.13 -4.93 11.42
C ARG A 182 -8.63 -4.74 11.45
N GLU A 183 -9.07 -3.49 11.27
CA GLU A 183 -10.47 -3.08 11.33
C GLU A 183 -11.10 -2.96 9.94
N ASP A 184 -10.38 -3.38 8.89
CA ASP A 184 -10.87 -3.34 7.51
C ASP A 184 -12.10 -4.26 7.38
N ARG A 185 -13.25 -3.63 7.11
CA ARG A 185 -14.52 -4.33 6.94
C ARG A 185 -14.72 -4.86 5.52
N PHE A 186 -13.93 -4.36 4.55
CA PHE A 186 -13.89 -4.86 3.19
C PHE A 186 -12.93 -6.05 3.09
N PHE A 187 -11.63 -5.80 3.23
CA PHE A 187 -10.63 -6.86 3.26
C PHE A 187 -10.32 -7.28 4.68
N ARG A 188 -11.19 -8.08 5.28
CA ARG A 188 -11.00 -8.57 6.66
C ARG A 188 -9.57 -9.06 6.88
N ALA A 189 -8.96 -8.69 7.99
CA ALA A 189 -7.54 -8.96 8.27
C ALA A 189 -7.14 -10.44 8.09
N GLY A 190 -7.99 -11.37 8.53
CA GLY A 190 -7.74 -12.81 8.35
C GLY A 190 -7.68 -13.24 6.88
N PHE A 191 -8.57 -12.71 6.05
CA PHE A 191 -8.58 -12.94 4.62
C PHE A 191 -7.30 -12.38 3.97
N LEU A 192 -7.00 -11.11 4.22
CA LEU A 192 -5.87 -10.46 3.57
C LEU A 192 -4.51 -11.02 4.03
N ARG A 193 -4.40 -11.42 5.32
CA ARG A 193 -3.21 -12.13 5.83
C ARG A 193 -2.95 -13.41 5.06
N ARG A 194 -3.99 -14.20 4.76
CA ARG A 194 -3.90 -15.41 3.95
C ARG A 194 -3.47 -15.08 2.53
N VAL A 195 -4.12 -14.12 1.86
CA VAL A 195 -3.78 -13.72 0.48
C VAL A 195 -2.33 -13.24 0.36
N VAL A 196 -1.87 -12.39 1.28
CA VAL A 196 -0.47 -11.91 1.31
C VAL A 196 0.49 -13.07 1.51
N HIS A 197 0.21 -13.97 2.44
CA HIS A 197 1.07 -15.14 2.67
C HIS A 197 1.13 -16.06 1.44
N GLU A 198 -0.01 -16.39 0.83
CA GLU A 198 -0.08 -17.29 -0.32
C GLU A 198 0.56 -16.70 -1.59
N ARG A 199 0.52 -15.37 -1.76
CA ARG A 199 0.92 -14.71 -3.00
C ARG A 199 2.29 -14.05 -2.94
N LEU A 200 2.72 -13.60 -1.77
CA LEU A 200 4.02 -12.95 -1.55
C LEU A 200 4.97 -13.76 -0.68
N GLY A 201 4.51 -14.84 -0.04
CA GLY A 201 5.34 -15.66 0.86
C GLY A 201 5.82 -14.90 2.11
N THR A 202 5.14 -13.84 2.52
CA THR A 202 5.57 -12.98 3.63
C THR A 202 4.46 -12.79 4.66
N VAL A 203 4.85 -12.35 5.84
CA VAL A 203 3.91 -11.93 6.90
C VAL A 203 3.68 -10.42 6.77
N PRO A 204 2.43 -9.96 6.66
CA PRO A 204 2.15 -8.54 6.56
C PRO A 204 2.36 -7.82 7.90
N TYR A 205 2.66 -6.53 7.83
CA TYR A 205 2.49 -5.60 8.94
C TYR A 205 1.01 -5.35 9.18
N GLU A 206 0.64 -5.13 10.43
CA GLU A 206 -0.74 -4.87 10.81
C GLU A 206 -0.86 -3.53 11.52
N MET A 207 -1.83 -2.72 11.10
CA MET A 207 -2.16 -1.46 11.74
C MET A 207 -3.64 -1.41 12.14
N ASP A 208 -3.96 -0.62 13.14
CA ASP A 208 -5.33 -0.39 13.59
C ASP A 208 -5.96 0.69 12.70
N SER A 209 -6.73 0.27 11.70
CA SER A 209 -7.45 1.12 10.74
C SER A 209 -8.46 0.31 9.96
N GLY A 210 -9.44 0.99 9.39
CA GLY A 210 -10.27 0.49 8.29
C GLY A 210 -9.55 0.48 6.95
N HIS A 211 -10.32 0.35 5.85
CA HIS A 211 -9.76 0.21 4.49
C HIS A 211 -9.01 1.44 3.98
N LEU A 212 -9.26 2.62 4.55
CA LEU A 212 -8.72 3.90 4.07
C LEU A 212 -7.70 4.52 5.05
N PRO A 213 -6.59 3.84 5.40
CA PRO A 213 -5.67 4.28 6.45
C PRO A 213 -4.99 5.63 6.16
N ALA A 214 -4.82 6.02 4.90
CA ALA A 214 -4.27 7.33 4.55
C ALA A 214 -5.17 8.49 4.96
N LEU A 215 -6.45 8.23 5.16
CA LEU A 215 -7.45 9.21 5.58
C LEU A 215 -7.81 9.07 7.07
N ALA A 216 -7.98 7.84 7.55
CA ALA A 216 -8.36 7.58 8.94
C ALA A 216 -7.19 7.77 9.91
N HIS A 217 -6.03 7.22 9.58
CA HIS A 217 -4.86 7.14 10.46
C HIS A 217 -3.56 7.55 9.73
N PRO A 218 -3.50 8.77 9.13
CA PRO A 218 -2.36 9.18 8.30
C PRO A 218 -1.03 9.26 9.06
N ALA A 219 -1.03 9.60 10.35
CA ALA A 219 0.18 9.67 11.15
C ALA A 219 0.77 8.28 11.43
N GLU A 220 -0.08 7.33 11.77
CA GLU A 220 0.27 5.94 12.02
C GLU A 220 0.75 5.26 10.74
N LEU A 221 0.09 5.54 9.61
CA LEU A 221 0.54 5.03 8.32
C LEU A 221 1.93 5.56 7.97
N VAL A 222 2.19 6.86 8.14
CA VAL A 222 3.52 7.44 7.91
C VAL A 222 4.57 6.81 8.82
N ALA A 223 4.28 6.62 10.10
CA ALA A 223 5.19 5.94 11.03
C ALA A 223 5.49 4.51 10.59
N CYS A 224 4.48 3.77 10.12
CA CYS A 224 4.64 2.42 9.57
C CYS A 224 5.52 2.42 8.31
N LEU A 225 5.28 3.33 7.35
CA LEU A 225 6.09 3.48 6.14
C LEU A 225 7.55 3.77 6.45
N GLU A 226 7.83 4.68 7.39
CA GLU A 226 9.19 5.00 7.83
C GLU A 226 9.87 3.83 8.53
N GLN A 227 9.14 3.09 9.36
CA GLN A 227 9.67 1.88 9.99
C GLN A 227 10.06 0.83 8.93
N LEU A 228 9.22 0.59 7.94
CA LEU A 228 9.48 -0.35 6.86
C LEU A 228 10.66 0.08 5.99
N ARG A 229 10.77 1.37 5.68
CA ARG A 229 11.86 1.95 4.91
C ARG A 229 13.20 1.85 5.62
N SER A 230 13.23 2.07 6.93
CA SER A 230 14.45 2.04 7.74
C SER A 230 15.03 0.63 7.92
N GLY A 231 14.42 -0.39 7.33
CA GLY A 231 14.88 -1.78 7.46
C GLY A 231 14.60 -2.34 8.86
N GLY A 232 13.58 -1.82 9.53
CA GLY A 232 13.06 -2.39 10.76
C GLY A 232 12.65 -3.84 10.50
N GLN A 233 13.64 -4.74 10.55
CA GLN A 233 13.38 -6.13 10.83
C GLN A 233 12.77 -6.14 12.21
N GLN A 234 11.45 -6.22 12.30
CA GLN A 234 10.92 -6.92 13.44
C GLN A 234 11.50 -8.33 13.36
N ALA A 235 12.42 -8.62 14.28
CA ALA A 235 12.59 -9.97 14.72
C ALA A 235 11.17 -10.52 14.95
N GLY A 236 10.73 -11.43 14.11
CA GLY A 236 9.49 -12.16 14.30
C GLY A 236 9.54 -12.75 15.71
N GLY A 237 8.51 -12.47 16.50
CA GLY A 237 8.41 -13.06 17.81
C GLY A 237 8.28 -12.05 18.93
N ALA A 238 7.17 -11.36 19.05
CA ALA A 238 6.54 -11.33 20.35
C ALA A 238 6.05 -12.76 20.58
N GLY A 239 6.84 -13.54 21.31
CA GLY A 239 6.50 -14.90 21.69
C GLY A 239 5.13 -14.90 22.36
N ILE A 240 4.23 -15.69 21.84
CA ILE A 240 3.16 -16.27 22.62
C ILE A 240 3.91 -17.11 23.67
N VAL A 241 4.03 -16.56 24.86
CA VAL A 241 4.32 -17.35 26.05
C VAL A 241 3.07 -18.20 26.24
N PRO A 242 3.12 -19.54 26.07
CA PRO A 242 1.99 -20.37 26.45
C PRO A 242 1.84 -20.18 27.95
N SER A 243 0.68 -19.71 28.38
CA SER A 243 0.29 -19.72 29.77
C SER A 243 0.36 -21.17 30.26
N ALA A 244 1.09 -21.39 31.36
CA ALA A 244 1.29 -22.69 32.02
C ALA A 244 0.01 -23.09 32.81
N GLU A 245 -1.13 -23.28 32.13
CA GLU A 245 -2.41 -23.68 32.74
C GLU A 245 -3.09 -24.89 32.07
N ASP A 246 -2.47 -25.51 31.04
CA ASP A 246 -3.05 -26.74 30.44
C ASP A 246 -2.20 -27.98 30.65
N ALA A 247 -1.70 -28.19 31.87
CA ALA A 247 -1.00 -29.40 32.24
C ALA A 247 -1.55 -29.98 33.55
N HIS A 248 -2.87 -30.24 33.65
CA HIS A 248 -3.44 -31.16 34.63
C HIS A 248 -4.85 -31.52 34.15
N ASP A 249 -4.95 -32.66 33.47
CA ASP A 249 -5.96 -33.67 33.66
C ASP A 249 -5.78 -34.78 32.63
N HIS A 250 -5.10 -35.83 33.04
CA HIS A 250 -5.32 -37.21 32.62
C HIS A 250 -4.44 -38.14 33.50
N LEU A 251 -5.02 -38.55 34.63
CA LEU A 251 -4.80 -39.84 35.28
C LEU A 251 -6.17 -40.48 35.50
#